data_f9a72252959da3a9e715052793b7be3a
#
_entry.id   f9a72252959da3a9e715052793b7be3a
#
_cell.length_a   1.000
_cell.length_b   1.000
_cell.length_c   1.000
_cell.angle_alpha   90.00
_cell.angle_beta   90.00
_cell.angle_gamma   90.00
#
_symmetry.space_group_name_H-M   'P 1'
#
loop_
_entity.id
_entity.type
_entity.pdbx_description
1 polymer ?
#
loop_
_entity_poly.entity_id
_entity_poly.type
_entity_poly.pdbx_seq_one_letter_code
_entity_poly.pdbx_strand_id
1 'polypeptide(L)'
;MTLWAINRAAHGRRENYAIKIIQIKEGFCVCESGFTMYEFFKIDDRVLKAAEEAEQKAAPYLAKISETQRYNQEKMQAAFMQAGVSESHFVATTGYGYGDRGRDVLDEVYARALGAEDALCRYNFVSGTHTLTVALFGVLRPGDTMLSVTGMPYDTLRGVIGITGDGNGSLKEFGINYEQLDLLPDGTPDYDGMETAITPKHRMVYIQRSRGYSLRPSLTVEEIERIVKIAKRRAPDCIVMVDNCYGEYVQKMEPTAVGADLMAGSLIKNPCGGIAPTGGYIAGRRDLIESCAYRLTTPGTGREIGCTLGNNRELFMGTFHAPNVTGEALKTAVFTAALFEGFGFDVTPRYDEPRADIIQAVQLREREALCAFIRGIQQGAPVDSFVVPEPSPMPGYDCDVIMASGSFTFGSSIELSADAPLREPFAAWMQGGVNFNSGRLGAILAAQSMLNAGFLNL
;
A
#
# COMPACT_ATOMS: atom_id res chain seq x y z
N MET A 1 30.72 18.31 28.67
CA MET A 1 30.48 19.06 27.43
C MET A 1 28.99 19.28 27.28
N THR A 2 28.58 20.51 27.22
CA THR A 2 27.26 21.07 27.49
C THR A 2 26.25 20.81 26.37
N LEU A 3 25.10 20.22 26.73
CA LEU A 3 23.95 20.10 25.81
C LEU A 3 23.21 21.43 25.71
N TRP A 4 22.97 21.89 24.51
CA TRP A 4 22.19 23.07 24.17
C TRP A 4 20.69 22.83 24.42
N ALA A 5 20.08 23.65 25.27
CA ALA A 5 18.65 23.73 25.40
C ALA A 5 18.10 24.77 24.40
N ILE A 6 17.23 24.36 23.49
CA ILE A 6 16.45 25.29 22.67
C ILE A 6 15.09 25.52 23.35
N ASN A 7 14.94 26.71 23.86
CA ASN A 7 13.70 27.20 24.46
C ASN A 7 12.94 28.01 23.38
N ARG A 8 11.75 27.59 22.95
CA ARG A 8 10.80 28.46 22.27
C ARG A 8 9.41 28.29 22.87
N ALA A 9 8.98 29.40 23.47
CA ALA A 9 7.67 29.56 24.05
C ALA A 9 6.60 29.69 22.97
N ALA A 10 5.54 28.86 23.05
CA ALA A 10 4.24 29.16 22.51
C ALA A 10 3.18 28.78 23.53
N HIS A 11 2.25 29.68 23.75
CA HIS A 11 1.23 29.65 24.82
C HIS A 11 0.23 28.51 24.62
N GLY A 12 -0.02 27.75 25.68
CA GLY A 12 -1.11 26.77 25.78
C GLY A 12 -0.73 25.67 26.78
N ARG A 13 -1.47 25.55 27.84
CA ARG A 13 -1.27 24.68 29.00
C ARG A 13 -0.48 23.41 28.71
N ARG A 14 0.78 23.39 29.10
CA ARG A 14 1.61 22.17 29.17
C ARG A 14 1.44 21.61 30.59
N GLU A 15 0.77 20.46 30.68
CA GLU A 15 1.04 19.56 31.77
C GLU A 15 2.51 19.14 31.67
N ASN A 16 3.27 19.37 32.73
CA ASN A 16 4.69 19.04 32.81
C ASN A 16 4.85 17.52 32.78
N TYR A 17 5.07 16.94 31.59
CA TYR A 17 5.68 15.62 31.48
C TYR A 17 7.15 15.76 31.87
N ALA A 18 7.45 15.64 33.15
CA ALA A 18 8.80 15.48 33.64
C ALA A 18 9.30 14.11 33.18
N ILE A 19 9.99 14.08 32.03
CA ILE A 19 10.84 12.94 31.69
C ILE A 19 11.88 12.88 32.81
N LYS A 20 11.76 11.90 33.71
CA LYS A 20 12.86 11.59 34.64
C LYS A 20 14.01 11.10 33.76
N ILE A 21 15.00 11.98 33.56
CA ILE A 21 16.24 11.63 32.88
C ILE A 21 16.91 10.56 33.77
N ILE A 22 16.96 9.35 33.25
CA ILE A 22 17.68 8.23 33.84
C ILE A 22 19.18 8.61 33.79
N GLN A 23 19.84 8.71 34.90
CA GLN A 23 21.30 8.92 34.95
C GLN A 23 21.98 7.69 34.36
N ILE A 24 22.75 7.91 33.32
CA ILE A 24 23.61 6.88 32.72
C ILE A 24 24.80 6.74 33.70
N LYS A 25 24.83 5.67 34.48
CA LYS A 25 26.04 5.18 35.14
C LYS A 25 26.55 3.98 34.32
N GLU A 26 27.80 4.10 33.88
CA GLU A 26 28.57 3.01 33.26
C GLU A 26 27.99 2.37 32.00
N GLY A 27 27.51 3.17 31.05
CA GLY A 27 27.24 2.69 29.70
C GLY A 27 26.03 1.78 29.51
N PHE A 28 25.21 1.53 30.54
CA PHE A 28 23.98 0.76 30.47
C PHE A 28 22.78 1.60 30.95
N CYS A 29 21.68 1.55 30.18
CA CYS A 29 20.40 2.09 30.62
C CYS A 29 19.82 1.09 31.64
N VAL A 30 19.93 1.38 32.94
CA VAL A 30 19.28 0.58 33.97
C VAL A 30 17.87 1.21 34.16
N CYS A 31 16.86 0.52 33.65
CA CYS A 31 15.49 0.78 34.12
C CYS A 31 15.44 0.42 35.61
N GLU A 32 14.97 1.35 36.47
CA GLU A 32 14.59 0.97 37.81
C GLU A 32 13.64 -0.23 37.71
N SER A 33 13.92 -1.25 38.51
CA SER A 33 13.17 -2.51 38.50
C SER A 33 11.67 -2.24 38.70
N GLY A 34 10.89 -2.46 37.64
CA GLY A 34 9.43 -2.39 37.68
C GLY A 34 8.75 -1.50 36.66
N PHE A 35 9.44 -0.57 35.98
CA PHE A 35 8.79 0.26 34.96
C PHE A 35 8.75 -0.45 33.61
N THR A 36 7.55 -0.76 33.12
CA THR A 36 7.34 -1.29 31.77
C THR A 36 7.06 -0.16 30.78
N MET A 37 7.45 -0.34 29.51
CA MET A 37 7.11 0.64 28.45
C MET A 37 5.59 0.81 28.31
N TYR A 38 4.80 -0.19 28.66
CA TYR A 38 3.34 -0.13 28.61
C TYR A 38 2.75 0.85 29.66
N GLU A 39 3.45 1.08 30.80
CA GLU A 39 3.06 2.13 31.75
C GLU A 39 3.22 3.54 31.15
N PHE A 40 4.24 3.75 30.32
CA PHE A 40 4.40 5.00 29.56
C PHE A 40 3.20 5.24 28.63
N PHE A 41 2.74 4.21 27.94
CA PHE A 41 1.60 4.29 27.04
C PHE A 41 0.24 4.24 27.78
N LYS A 42 0.23 3.99 29.09
CA LYS A 42 -0.98 3.87 29.93
C LYS A 42 -1.97 2.84 29.38
N ILE A 43 -1.46 1.68 29.01
CA ILE A 43 -2.27 0.57 28.50
C ILE A 43 -2.80 -0.27 29.65
N ASP A 44 -4.09 -0.54 29.66
CA ASP A 44 -4.79 -1.38 30.65
C ASP A 44 -4.32 -2.84 30.51
N ASP A 45 -4.09 -3.52 31.63
CA ASP A 45 -3.65 -4.92 31.67
C ASP A 45 -4.59 -5.86 30.93
N ARG A 46 -5.88 -5.58 30.88
CA ARG A 46 -6.87 -6.37 30.13
C ARG A 46 -6.65 -6.29 28.64
N VAL A 47 -6.27 -5.12 28.13
CA VAL A 47 -5.90 -4.92 26.72
C VAL A 47 -4.59 -5.65 26.40
N LEU A 48 -3.60 -5.60 27.30
CA LEU A 48 -2.35 -6.35 27.13
C LEU A 48 -2.57 -7.85 27.09
N LYS A 49 -3.40 -8.37 27.99
CA LYS A 49 -3.76 -9.79 28.02
C LYS A 49 -4.46 -10.21 26.72
N ALA A 50 -5.43 -9.44 26.24
CA ALA A 50 -6.11 -9.70 24.98
C ALA A 50 -5.12 -9.67 23.77
N ALA A 51 -4.14 -8.77 23.80
CA ALA A 51 -3.11 -8.68 22.78
C ALA A 51 -2.19 -9.92 22.78
N GLU A 52 -1.81 -10.43 23.95
CA GLU A 52 -1.03 -11.68 24.08
C GLU A 52 -1.81 -12.90 23.56
N GLU A 53 -3.09 -13.01 23.92
CA GLU A 53 -3.97 -14.07 23.42
C GLU A 53 -4.14 -14.00 21.89
N ALA A 54 -4.32 -12.79 21.34
CA ALA A 54 -4.42 -12.57 19.91
C ALA A 54 -3.11 -12.95 19.17
N GLU A 55 -1.96 -12.60 19.72
CA GLU A 55 -0.65 -12.95 19.14
C GLU A 55 -0.41 -14.46 19.16
N GLN A 56 -0.74 -15.15 20.25
CA GLN A 56 -0.67 -16.61 20.33
C GLN A 56 -1.58 -17.29 19.30
N LYS A 57 -2.82 -16.79 19.13
CA LYS A 57 -3.79 -17.29 18.15
C LYS A 57 -3.28 -17.05 16.71
N ALA A 58 -2.68 -15.91 16.45
CA ALA A 58 -2.13 -15.52 15.15
C ALA A 58 -0.80 -16.23 14.81
N ALA A 59 -0.04 -16.74 15.77
CA ALA A 59 1.33 -17.22 15.60
C ALA A 59 1.55 -18.18 14.40
N PRO A 60 0.67 -19.17 14.09
CA PRO A 60 0.85 -20.04 12.94
C PRO A 60 0.80 -19.27 11.59
N TYR A 61 -0.02 -18.22 11.52
CA TYR A 61 -0.20 -17.40 10.32
C TYR A 61 0.93 -16.40 10.17
N LEU A 62 1.44 -15.83 11.28
CA LEU A 62 2.63 -15.00 11.30
C LEU A 62 3.86 -15.78 10.79
N ALA A 63 3.96 -17.06 11.15
CA ALA A 63 5.03 -17.96 10.67
C ALA A 63 4.95 -18.16 9.13
N LYS A 64 3.76 -18.40 8.57
CA LYS A 64 3.54 -18.52 7.11
C LYS A 64 3.93 -17.23 6.36
N ILE A 65 3.58 -16.07 6.92
CA ILE A 65 3.99 -14.78 6.37
C ILE A 65 5.52 -14.67 6.35
N SER A 66 6.21 -15.08 7.43
CA SER A 66 7.67 -15.06 7.50
C SER A 66 8.32 -15.95 6.44
N GLU A 67 7.71 -17.06 6.05
CA GLU A 67 8.20 -17.91 4.95
C GLU A 67 8.10 -17.20 3.59
N THR A 68 6.97 -16.55 3.31
CA THR A 68 6.77 -15.76 2.08
C THR A 68 7.69 -14.55 2.05
N GLN A 69 7.83 -13.85 3.16
CA GLN A 69 8.73 -12.72 3.36
C GLN A 69 10.18 -13.11 3.05
N ARG A 70 10.66 -14.23 3.61
CA ARG A 70 12.00 -14.77 3.32
C ARG A 70 12.18 -15.07 1.84
N TYR A 71 11.24 -15.80 1.22
CA TYR A 71 11.31 -16.13 -0.20
C TYR A 71 11.40 -14.86 -1.09
N ASN A 72 10.56 -13.88 -0.83
CA ASN A 72 10.57 -12.64 -1.60
C ASN A 72 11.83 -11.80 -1.35
N GLN A 73 12.40 -11.85 -0.14
CA GLN A 73 13.68 -11.19 0.15
C GLN A 73 14.84 -11.86 -0.59
N GLU A 74 14.88 -13.20 -0.64
CA GLU A 74 15.86 -13.96 -1.41
C GLU A 74 15.73 -13.68 -2.92
N LYS A 75 14.49 -13.61 -3.44
CA LYS A 75 14.17 -13.21 -4.82
C LYS A 75 14.68 -11.80 -5.13
N MET A 76 14.44 -10.84 -4.24
CA MET A 76 14.95 -9.47 -4.36
C MET A 76 16.47 -9.42 -4.35
N GLN A 77 17.13 -10.15 -3.43
CA GLN A 77 18.58 -10.27 -3.40
C GLN A 77 19.13 -10.80 -4.72
N ALA A 78 18.49 -11.84 -5.27
CA ALA A 78 18.89 -12.41 -6.57
C ALA A 78 18.72 -11.38 -7.71
N ALA A 79 17.64 -10.58 -7.72
CA ALA A 79 17.41 -9.52 -8.70
C ALA A 79 18.52 -8.47 -8.66
N PHE A 80 18.93 -8.02 -7.46
CA PHE A 80 20.05 -7.09 -7.28
C PHE A 80 21.38 -7.65 -7.78
N MET A 81 21.68 -8.92 -7.45
CA MET A 81 22.90 -9.59 -7.90
C MET A 81 22.94 -9.76 -9.42
N GLN A 82 21.82 -10.17 -10.03
CA GLN A 82 21.73 -10.38 -11.47
C GLN A 82 21.78 -9.07 -12.28
N ALA A 83 21.22 -7.98 -11.74
CA ALA A 83 21.31 -6.66 -12.33
C ALA A 83 22.68 -5.98 -12.09
N GLY A 84 23.57 -6.62 -11.30
CA GLY A 84 24.90 -6.10 -11.01
C GLY A 84 24.89 -4.75 -10.29
N VAL A 85 23.96 -4.57 -9.33
CA VAL A 85 23.84 -3.31 -8.58
C VAL A 85 25.17 -2.96 -7.90
N SER A 86 25.66 -1.75 -8.13
CA SER A 86 26.91 -1.24 -7.56
C SER A 86 26.73 0.16 -7.01
N GLU A 87 27.69 0.62 -6.18
CA GLU A 87 27.70 1.96 -5.61
C GLU A 87 27.62 3.07 -6.68
N SER A 88 28.18 2.83 -7.87
CA SER A 88 28.14 3.79 -8.98
C SER A 88 26.71 4.09 -9.48
N HIS A 89 25.72 3.23 -9.18
CA HIS A 89 24.32 3.43 -9.56
C HIS A 89 23.58 4.41 -8.63
N PHE A 90 24.19 4.79 -7.51
CA PHE A 90 23.61 5.76 -6.57
C PHE A 90 23.97 7.21 -6.88
N VAL A 91 24.80 7.44 -7.91
CA VAL A 91 25.22 8.77 -8.32
C VAL A 91 24.04 9.54 -8.92
N ALA A 92 23.88 10.79 -8.49
CA ALA A 92 22.84 11.68 -9.00
C ALA A 92 23.12 12.15 -10.42
N THR A 93 22.07 12.28 -11.22
CA THR A 93 22.09 12.97 -12.51
C THR A 93 21.18 14.19 -12.47
N THR A 94 21.41 15.15 -13.37
CA THR A 94 20.63 16.37 -13.51
C THR A 94 20.31 16.63 -14.99
N GLY A 95 19.44 17.62 -15.27
CA GLY A 95 19.06 17.98 -16.62
C GLY A 95 18.34 16.84 -17.34
N TYR A 96 18.78 16.49 -18.53
CA TYR A 96 18.16 15.42 -19.32
C TYR A 96 18.38 14.02 -18.75
N GLY A 97 19.43 13.80 -17.97
CA GLY A 97 19.74 12.50 -17.39
C GLY A 97 20.07 11.42 -18.41
N TYR A 98 20.63 11.77 -19.57
CA TYR A 98 21.12 10.78 -20.54
C TYR A 98 22.17 9.87 -19.90
N GLY A 99 22.01 8.55 -20.11
CA GLY A 99 22.94 7.57 -19.60
C GLY A 99 22.93 7.44 -18.06
N ASP A 100 21.82 7.76 -17.40
CA ASP A 100 21.65 7.49 -15.96
C ASP A 100 21.59 5.98 -15.70
N ARG A 101 22.76 5.41 -15.41
CA ARG A 101 22.90 3.96 -15.19
C ARG A 101 22.11 3.47 -13.97
N GLY A 102 21.95 4.31 -12.95
CA GLY A 102 21.19 3.94 -11.76
C GLY A 102 19.71 3.77 -12.08
N ARG A 103 19.13 4.71 -12.83
CA ARG A 103 17.77 4.61 -13.33
C ARG A 103 17.54 3.32 -14.13
N ASP A 104 18.44 3.03 -15.08
CA ASP A 104 18.29 1.91 -15.99
C ASP A 104 18.42 0.56 -15.26
N VAL A 105 19.36 0.45 -14.31
CA VAL A 105 19.55 -0.74 -13.48
C VAL A 105 18.40 -0.92 -12.49
N LEU A 106 17.78 0.14 -11.99
CA LEU A 106 16.61 0.05 -11.13
C LEU A 106 15.41 -0.55 -11.89
N ASP A 107 15.20 -0.17 -13.17
CA ASP A 107 14.19 -0.79 -14.02
C ASP A 107 14.44 -2.30 -14.15
N GLU A 108 15.69 -2.72 -14.35
CA GLU A 108 16.06 -4.13 -14.45
C GLU A 108 15.80 -4.89 -13.14
N VAL A 109 16.11 -4.29 -11.98
CA VAL A 109 15.81 -4.88 -10.67
C VAL A 109 14.32 -5.11 -10.50
N TYR A 110 13.49 -4.11 -10.85
CA TYR A 110 12.03 -4.24 -10.80
C TYR A 110 11.51 -5.33 -11.73
N ALA A 111 11.95 -5.36 -12.99
CA ALA A 111 11.54 -6.39 -13.94
C ALA A 111 11.83 -7.79 -13.40
N ARG A 112 13.04 -8.04 -12.89
CA ARG A 112 13.46 -9.34 -12.33
C ARG A 112 12.68 -9.70 -11.06
N ALA A 113 12.58 -8.77 -10.11
CA ALA A 113 11.90 -9.01 -8.83
C ALA A 113 10.41 -9.30 -9.00
N LEU A 114 9.77 -8.69 -10.00
CA LEU A 114 8.35 -8.82 -10.28
C LEU A 114 8.03 -9.86 -11.36
N GLY A 115 9.04 -10.51 -11.96
CA GLY A 115 8.84 -11.54 -12.99
C GLY A 115 8.27 -10.99 -14.30
N ALA A 116 8.68 -9.78 -14.69
CA ALA A 116 8.26 -9.10 -15.91
C ALA A 116 9.40 -9.11 -16.95
N GLU A 117 9.07 -8.88 -18.23
CA GLU A 117 10.06 -8.72 -19.29
C GLU A 117 10.84 -7.41 -19.16
N ASP A 118 10.16 -6.37 -18.66
CA ASP A 118 10.72 -5.03 -18.53
C ASP A 118 9.95 -4.22 -17.46
N ALA A 119 10.52 -3.10 -17.02
CA ALA A 119 9.87 -2.20 -16.09
C ALA A 119 10.26 -0.75 -16.33
N LEU A 120 9.45 0.17 -15.77
CA LEU A 120 9.67 1.60 -15.71
C LEU A 120 9.44 2.04 -14.27
N CYS A 121 10.53 2.21 -13.50
CA CYS A 121 10.48 2.65 -12.10
C CYS A 121 10.99 4.08 -12.01
N ARG A 122 10.14 5.04 -11.60
CA ARG A 122 10.46 6.47 -11.63
C ARG A 122 9.92 7.20 -10.42
N TYR A 123 10.75 8.08 -9.83
CA TYR A 123 10.31 8.98 -8.78
C TYR A 123 9.35 10.08 -9.28
N ASN A 124 9.41 10.43 -10.56
CA ASN A 124 8.57 11.48 -11.15
C ASN A 124 7.16 11.02 -11.55
N PHE A 125 6.76 9.80 -11.26
CA PHE A 125 5.34 9.48 -11.08
C PHE A 125 4.86 10.16 -9.80
N VAL A 126 4.01 11.17 -9.91
CA VAL A 126 3.62 11.99 -8.75
C VAL A 126 2.64 11.31 -7.80
N SER A 127 2.07 10.18 -8.21
CA SER A 127 1.16 9.36 -7.40
C SER A 127 0.90 8.00 -8.07
N GLY A 128 0.28 7.06 -7.33
CA GLY A 128 -0.20 5.80 -7.91
C GLY A 128 -1.23 6.02 -9.02
N THR A 129 -2.16 6.97 -8.82
CA THR A 129 -3.14 7.33 -9.87
C THR A 129 -2.44 7.86 -11.13
N HIS A 130 -1.39 8.68 -10.99
CA HIS A 130 -0.61 9.12 -12.15
C HIS A 130 0.09 7.95 -12.85
N THR A 131 0.61 6.99 -12.09
CA THR A 131 1.24 5.78 -12.67
C THR A 131 0.24 4.99 -13.51
N LEU A 132 -0.97 4.74 -12.97
CA LEU A 132 -2.06 4.09 -13.69
C LEU A 132 -2.50 4.92 -14.91
N THR A 133 -2.58 6.24 -14.78
CA THR A 133 -2.91 7.15 -15.89
C THR A 133 -1.90 7.01 -17.05
N VAL A 134 -0.61 7.03 -16.72
CA VAL A 134 0.46 6.85 -17.72
C VAL A 134 0.35 5.48 -18.39
N ALA A 135 0.09 4.42 -17.63
CA ALA A 135 -0.09 3.08 -18.19
C ALA A 135 -1.30 3.01 -19.14
N LEU A 136 -2.46 3.53 -18.72
CA LEU A 136 -3.67 3.52 -19.53
C LEU A 136 -3.51 4.33 -20.83
N PHE A 137 -3.11 5.60 -20.74
CA PHE A 137 -2.91 6.47 -21.90
C PHE A 137 -1.68 6.06 -22.76
N GLY A 138 -0.74 5.32 -22.16
CA GLY A 138 0.42 4.78 -22.88
C GLY A 138 0.02 3.71 -23.89
N VAL A 139 -0.95 2.88 -23.55
CA VAL A 139 -1.29 1.66 -24.33
C VAL A 139 -2.64 1.70 -25.04
N LEU A 140 -3.60 2.53 -24.56
CA LEU A 140 -4.91 2.71 -25.18
C LEU A 140 -4.88 3.82 -26.25
N ARG A 141 -5.69 3.65 -27.29
CA ARG A 141 -5.83 4.59 -28.41
C ARG A 141 -7.31 4.96 -28.63
N PRO A 142 -7.61 6.09 -29.28
CA PRO A 142 -8.98 6.45 -29.63
C PRO A 142 -9.70 5.30 -30.40
N GLY A 143 -10.90 4.96 -29.94
CA GLY A 143 -11.68 3.82 -30.44
C GLY A 143 -11.49 2.51 -29.68
N ASP A 144 -10.44 2.37 -28.86
CA ASP A 144 -10.24 1.21 -28.00
C ASP A 144 -11.33 1.12 -26.93
N THR A 145 -11.59 -0.10 -26.47
CA THR A 145 -12.49 -0.38 -25.34
C THR A 145 -11.72 -1.04 -24.19
N MET A 146 -11.80 -0.45 -23.00
CA MET A 146 -11.34 -1.02 -21.75
C MET A 146 -12.50 -1.66 -21.00
N LEU A 147 -12.35 -2.91 -20.56
CA LEU A 147 -13.31 -3.60 -19.70
C LEU A 147 -12.72 -3.80 -18.30
N SER A 148 -13.31 -3.19 -17.28
CA SER A 148 -13.03 -3.56 -15.88
C SER A 148 -13.80 -4.83 -15.53
N VAL A 149 -13.11 -5.86 -15.05
CA VAL A 149 -13.71 -7.16 -14.68
C VAL A 149 -13.77 -7.38 -13.16
N THR A 150 -13.42 -6.38 -12.40
CA THR A 150 -13.44 -6.39 -10.92
C THR A 150 -14.35 -5.32 -10.35
N GLY A 151 -15.40 -4.98 -11.10
CA GLY A 151 -16.34 -3.93 -10.73
C GLY A 151 -15.79 -2.52 -10.94
N MET A 152 -16.34 -1.56 -10.21
CA MET A 152 -15.97 -0.15 -10.29
C MET A 152 -14.51 0.05 -9.85
N PRO A 153 -13.68 0.72 -10.66
CA PRO A 153 -12.31 1.07 -10.29
C PRO A 153 -12.23 2.00 -9.08
N TYR A 154 -11.04 2.07 -8.49
CA TYR A 154 -10.74 2.93 -7.35
C TYR A 154 -11.13 4.40 -7.60
N ASP A 155 -11.54 5.10 -6.55
CA ASP A 155 -12.21 6.42 -6.63
C ASP A 155 -11.44 7.43 -7.50
N THR A 156 -10.13 7.60 -7.30
CA THR A 156 -9.34 8.56 -8.09
C THR A 156 -9.16 8.17 -9.55
N LEU A 157 -9.29 6.89 -9.89
CA LEU A 157 -9.19 6.42 -11.28
C LEU A 157 -10.48 6.69 -12.08
N ARG A 158 -11.62 6.85 -11.40
CA ARG A 158 -12.90 7.13 -12.06
C ARG A 158 -12.88 8.45 -12.83
N GLY A 159 -12.22 9.47 -12.28
CA GLY A 159 -11.99 10.73 -13.00
C GLY A 159 -11.08 10.56 -14.22
N VAL A 160 -10.01 9.76 -14.10
CA VAL A 160 -9.10 9.45 -15.23
C VAL A 160 -9.84 8.76 -16.37
N ILE A 161 -10.75 7.83 -16.04
CA ILE A 161 -11.57 7.13 -17.04
C ILE A 161 -12.65 8.06 -17.62
N GLY A 162 -13.19 8.99 -16.84
CA GLY A 162 -14.31 9.86 -17.21
C GLY A 162 -15.66 9.30 -16.77
N ILE A 163 -15.67 8.48 -15.68
CA ILE A 163 -16.90 7.99 -15.04
C ILE A 163 -17.48 9.07 -14.13
N THR A 164 -16.62 9.83 -13.45
CA THR A 164 -16.97 10.93 -12.54
C THR A 164 -16.25 12.21 -12.94
N GLY A 165 -16.74 13.36 -12.43
CA GLY A 165 -16.20 14.67 -12.76
C GLY A 165 -16.78 15.24 -14.06
N ASP A 166 -16.14 16.29 -14.59
CA ASP A 166 -16.53 16.96 -15.84
C ASP A 166 -16.00 16.27 -17.11
N GLY A 167 -15.18 15.23 -16.93
CA GLY A 167 -14.61 14.42 -18.01
C GLY A 167 -13.43 15.03 -18.75
N ASN A 168 -13.02 16.27 -18.43
CA ASN A 168 -11.91 16.94 -19.09
C ASN A 168 -10.58 16.18 -18.88
N GLY A 169 -9.85 15.89 -19.96
CA GLY A 169 -8.59 15.15 -19.95
C GLY A 169 -8.75 13.64 -19.71
N SER A 170 -9.98 13.12 -19.63
CA SER A 170 -10.25 11.70 -19.36
C SER A 170 -10.05 10.80 -20.58
N LEU A 171 -9.93 9.48 -20.35
CA LEU A 171 -9.92 8.48 -21.43
C LEU A 171 -11.13 8.63 -22.35
N LYS A 172 -12.32 8.87 -21.77
CA LYS A 172 -13.56 9.05 -22.52
C LYS A 172 -13.50 10.26 -23.45
N GLU A 173 -12.97 11.40 -23.02
CA GLU A 173 -12.78 12.57 -23.86
C GLU A 173 -11.84 12.30 -25.03
N PHE A 174 -10.80 11.47 -24.80
CA PHE A 174 -9.88 11.01 -25.86
C PHE A 174 -10.44 9.88 -26.73
N GLY A 175 -11.74 9.58 -26.62
CA GLY A 175 -12.43 8.61 -27.47
C GLY A 175 -12.15 7.14 -27.10
N ILE A 176 -11.73 6.87 -25.88
CA ILE A 176 -11.55 5.51 -25.34
C ILE A 176 -12.84 5.13 -24.60
N ASN A 177 -13.38 3.94 -24.94
CA ASN A 177 -14.60 3.43 -24.33
C ASN A 177 -14.31 2.67 -23.05
N TYR A 178 -15.24 2.77 -22.10
CA TYR A 178 -15.19 2.03 -20.83
C TYR A 178 -16.43 1.15 -20.69
N GLU A 179 -16.19 -0.11 -20.34
CA GLU A 179 -17.21 -1.07 -19.93
C GLU A 179 -16.83 -1.70 -18.60
N GLN A 180 -17.81 -2.25 -17.88
CA GLN A 180 -17.64 -2.84 -16.57
C GLN A 180 -18.43 -4.13 -16.44
N LEU A 181 -17.81 -5.12 -15.83
CA LEU A 181 -18.46 -6.30 -15.28
C LEU A 181 -18.36 -6.22 -13.77
N ASP A 182 -19.50 -6.23 -13.10
CA ASP A 182 -19.56 -6.18 -11.63
C ASP A 182 -19.14 -7.52 -11.01
N LEU A 183 -18.73 -7.46 -9.76
CA LEU A 183 -18.47 -8.62 -8.94
C LEU A 183 -19.79 -9.32 -8.57
N LEU A 184 -19.73 -10.59 -8.18
CA LEU A 184 -20.86 -11.29 -7.59
C LEU A 184 -21.27 -10.64 -6.25
N PRO A 185 -22.50 -10.89 -5.75
CA PRO A 185 -22.97 -10.28 -4.50
C PRO A 185 -22.09 -10.55 -3.27
N ASP A 186 -21.30 -11.63 -3.28
CA ASP A 186 -20.34 -11.97 -2.23
C ASP A 186 -18.98 -11.27 -2.40
N GLY A 187 -18.84 -10.43 -3.45
CA GLY A 187 -17.62 -9.69 -3.78
C GLY A 187 -16.57 -10.50 -4.52
N THR A 188 -16.86 -11.73 -4.93
CA THR A 188 -15.96 -12.55 -5.75
C THR A 188 -16.08 -12.22 -7.25
N PRO A 189 -15.04 -12.50 -8.07
CA PRO A 189 -15.10 -12.28 -9.52
C PRO A 189 -16.15 -13.17 -10.21
N ASP A 190 -16.95 -12.58 -11.09
CA ASP A 190 -17.90 -13.31 -11.94
C ASP A 190 -17.19 -13.95 -13.13
N TYR A 191 -16.58 -15.11 -12.93
CA TYR A 191 -15.85 -15.83 -13.97
C TYR A 191 -16.74 -16.27 -15.14
N ASP A 192 -17.99 -16.64 -14.89
CA ASP A 192 -18.95 -17.06 -15.92
C ASP A 192 -19.41 -15.84 -16.73
N GLY A 193 -19.65 -14.72 -16.05
CA GLY A 193 -19.93 -13.45 -16.70
C GLY A 193 -18.75 -12.97 -17.57
N MET A 194 -17.50 -13.17 -17.16
CA MET A 194 -16.31 -12.85 -17.95
C MET A 194 -16.25 -13.64 -19.27
N GLU A 195 -16.65 -14.92 -19.28
CA GLU A 195 -16.70 -15.74 -20.50
C GLU A 195 -17.62 -15.15 -21.57
N THR A 196 -18.64 -14.42 -21.15
CA THR A 196 -19.61 -13.79 -22.05
C THR A 196 -19.23 -12.34 -22.36
N ALA A 197 -18.81 -11.58 -21.36
CA ALA A 197 -18.51 -10.16 -21.47
C ALA A 197 -17.25 -9.88 -22.29
N ILE A 198 -16.19 -10.69 -22.10
CA ILE A 198 -14.92 -10.47 -22.81
C ILE A 198 -15.04 -10.91 -24.26
N THR A 199 -14.76 -10.01 -25.18
CA THR A 199 -14.82 -10.23 -26.62
C THR A 199 -13.62 -9.57 -27.33
N PRO A 200 -13.33 -9.91 -28.58
CA PRO A 200 -12.22 -9.31 -29.35
C PRO A 200 -12.29 -7.79 -29.55
N LYS A 201 -13.44 -7.14 -29.23
CA LYS A 201 -13.54 -5.67 -29.24
C LYS A 201 -12.76 -5.01 -28.09
N HIS A 202 -12.51 -5.74 -26.99
CA HIS A 202 -11.82 -5.20 -25.82
C HIS A 202 -10.31 -5.20 -26.05
N ARG A 203 -9.75 -4.00 -26.16
CA ARG A 203 -8.30 -3.82 -26.22
C ARG A 203 -7.65 -4.10 -24.88
N MET A 204 -8.35 -3.80 -23.78
CA MET A 204 -7.83 -4.01 -22.42
C MET A 204 -8.87 -4.68 -21.52
N VAL A 205 -8.40 -5.66 -20.74
CA VAL A 205 -9.07 -6.20 -19.56
C VAL A 205 -8.34 -5.66 -18.34
N TYR A 206 -9.04 -4.88 -17.52
CA TYR A 206 -8.48 -4.22 -16.33
C TYR A 206 -8.90 -4.95 -15.07
N ILE A 207 -7.94 -5.16 -14.18
CA ILE A 207 -8.09 -5.85 -12.91
C ILE A 207 -7.59 -4.93 -11.79
N GLN A 208 -8.42 -4.63 -10.80
CA GLN A 208 -7.99 -4.04 -9.54
C GLN A 208 -7.79 -5.15 -8.51
N ARG A 209 -6.55 -5.40 -8.10
CA ARG A 209 -6.18 -6.48 -7.19
C ARG A 209 -6.68 -6.23 -5.77
N SER A 210 -6.37 -5.06 -5.20
CA SER A 210 -6.73 -4.73 -3.83
C SER A 210 -8.22 -4.40 -3.67
N ARG A 211 -8.71 -4.52 -2.44
CA ARG A 211 -10.12 -4.25 -2.12
C ARG A 211 -10.50 -2.77 -2.15
N GLY A 212 -9.53 -1.84 -2.08
CA GLY A 212 -9.84 -0.44 -1.83
C GLY A 212 -10.63 -0.25 -0.52
N TYR A 213 -11.63 0.63 -0.54
CA TYR A 213 -12.55 0.84 0.59
C TYR A 213 -13.81 -0.03 0.49
N SER A 214 -13.66 -1.29 0.09
CA SER A 214 -14.78 -2.24 0.08
C SER A 214 -14.48 -3.44 0.97
N LEU A 215 -15.54 -4.16 1.37
CA LEU A 215 -15.40 -5.37 2.17
C LEU A 215 -15.19 -6.62 1.31
N ARG A 216 -15.09 -6.46 -0.02
CA ARG A 216 -14.78 -7.58 -0.91
C ARG A 216 -13.41 -8.18 -0.61
N PRO A 217 -13.16 -9.45 -0.91
CA PRO A 217 -11.80 -10.01 -0.87
C PRO A 217 -10.89 -9.31 -1.90
N SER A 218 -9.61 -9.20 -1.57
CA SER A 218 -8.56 -8.87 -2.53
C SER A 218 -8.24 -10.11 -3.37
N LEU A 219 -7.76 -9.92 -4.62
CA LEU A 219 -7.51 -11.02 -5.54
C LEU A 219 -6.13 -11.64 -5.34
N THR A 220 -6.10 -12.95 -5.14
CA THR A 220 -4.87 -13.74 -5.17
C THR A 220 -4.29 -13.79 -6.59
N VAL A 221 -2.99 -14.13 -6.69
CA VAL A 221 -2.34 -14.29 -7.99
C VAL A 221 -2.95 -15.45 -8.79
N GLU A 222 -3.43 -16.49 -8.12
CA GLU A 222 -4.14 -17.62 -8.71
C GLU A 222 -5.50 -17.20 -9.32
N GLU A 223 -6.23 -16.32 -8.65
CA GLU A 223 -7.48 -15.76 -9.20
C GLU A 223 -7.21 -14.84 -10.38
N ILE A 224 -6.14 -14.03 -10.31
CA ILE A 224 -5.68 -13.22 -11.46
C ILE A 224 -5.28 -14.12 -12.61
N GLU A 225 -4.54 -15.21 -12.38
CA GLU A 225 -4.19 -16.21 -13.41
C GLU A 225 -5.45 -16.76 -14.11
N ARG A 226 -6.50 -17.07 -13.34
CA ARG A 226 -7.77 -17.53 -13.90
C ARG A 226 -8.40 -16.48 -14.79
N ILE A 227 -8.43 -15.21 -14.38
CA ILE A 227 -8.94 -14.10 -15.20
C ILE A 227 -8.09 -13.94 -16.48
N VAL A 228 -6.76 -13.98 -16.38
CA VAL A 228 -5.84 -13.92 -17.52
C VAL A 228 -6.15 -15.03 -18.54
N LYS A 229 -6.32 -16.27 -18.07
CA LYS A 229 -6.65 -17.41 -18.93
C LYS A 229 -7.98 -17.22 -19.68
N ILE A 230 -9.00 -16.69 -19.00
CA ILE A 230 -10.29 -16.35 -19.62
C ILE A 230 -10.10 -15.24 -20.65
N ALA A 231 -9.46 -14.16 -20.28
CA ALA A 231 -9.23 -13.01 -21.16
C ALA A 231 -8.49 -13.40 -22.44
N LYS A 232 -7.38 -14.14 -22.30
CA LYS A 232 -6.57 -14.57 -23.46
C LYS A 232 -7.27 -15.59 -24.34
N ARG A 233 -8.15 -16.42 -23.80
CA ARG A 233 -8.99 -17.34 -24.59
C ARG A 233 -10.06 -16.59 -25.37
N ARG A 234 -10.71 -15.57 -24.78
CA ARG A 234 -11.82 -14.82 -25.36
C ARG A 234 -11.37 -13.70 -26.29
N ALA A 235 -10.27 -13.08 -25.98
CA ALA A 235 -9.68 -11.96 -26.72
C ALA A 235 -8.13 -12.10 -26.71
N PRO A 236 -7.53 -12.93 -27.58
CA PRO A 236 -6.10 -13.27 -27.55
C PRO A 236 -5.17 -12.04 -27.58
N ASP A 237 -5.58 -10.99 -28.29
CA ASP A 237 -4.80 -9.75 -28.49
C ASP A 237 -5.08 -8.69 -27.43
N CYS A 238 -5.97 -8.94 -26.45
CA CYS A 238 -6.24 -7.98 -25.38
C CYS A 238 -5.04 -7.84 -24.45
N ILE A 239 -4.88 -6.66 -23.90
CA ILE A 239 -3.90 -6.37 -22.83
C ILE A 239 -4.58 -6.64 -21.49
N VAL A 240 -4.04 -7.56 -20.69
CA VAL A 240 -4.48 -7.73 -19.30
C VAL A 240 -3.62 -6.85 -18.42
N MET A 241 -4.23 -5.80 -17.85
CA MET A 241 -3.59 -4.85 -16.96
C MET A 241 -4.08 -5.01 -15.52
N VAL A 242 -3.13 -5.03 -14.59
CA VAL A 242 -3.41 -5.14 -13.15
C VAL A 242 -2.98 -3.87 -12.41
N ASP A 243 -3.91 -3.22 -11.72
CA ASP A 243 -3.57 -2.33 -10.62
C ASP A 243 -3.13 -3.19 -9.44
N ASN A 244 -1.83 -3.24 -9.21
CA ASN A 244 -1.19 -4.11 -8.22
C ASN A 244 -0.96 -3.42 -6.87
N CYS A 245 -1.42 -2.18 -6.68
CA CYS A 245 -1.28 -1.45 -5.43
C CYS A 245 -1.68 -2.31 -4.23
N TYR A 246 -0.83 -2.34 -3.20
CA TYR A 246 -0.95 -3.14 -1.97
C TYR A 246 -0.76 -4.66 -2.11
N GLY A 247 -0.61 -5.17 -3.35
CA GLY A 247 -0.44 -6.61 -3.60
C GLY A 247 1.01 -7.05 -3.72
N GLU A 248 1.94 -6.13 -3.94
CA GLU A 248 3.35 -6.44 -4.19
C GLU A 248 3.98 -7.15 -3.00
N TYR A 249 4.65 -8.25 -3.26
CA TYR A 249 5.36 -9.12 -2.30
C TYR A 249 4.47 -9.80 -1.24
N VAL A 250 3.12 -9.70 -1.37
CA VAL A 250 2.17 -10.39 -0.49
C VAL A 250 2.17 -11.89 -0.75
N GLN A 251 2.33 -12.28 -2.01
CA GLN A 251 2.51 -13.66 -2.44
C GLN A 251 3.90 -13.87 -3.05
N LYS A 252 4.29 -15.12 -3.33
CA LYS A 252 5.61 -15.46 -3.90
C LYS A 252 5.73 -15.04 -5.37
N MET A 253 4.61 -15.01 -6.11
CA MET A 253 4.53 -14.59 -7.50
C MET A 253 3.76 -13.27 -7.62
N GLU A 254 4.00 -12.57 -8.73
CA GLU A 254 3.29 -11.36 -9.11
C GLU A 254 2.41 -11.60 -10.35
N PRO A 255 1.44 -10.73 -10.64
CA PRO A 255 0.53 -10.90 -11.77
C PRO A 255 1.21 -11.11 -13.12
N THR A 256 2.34 -10.48 -13.38
CA THR A 256 3.13 -10.66 -14.62
C THR A 256 3.68 -12.08 -14.77
N ALA A 257 4.05 -12.73 -13.66
CA ALA A 257 4.54 -14.11 -13.69
C ALA A 257 3.46 -15.15 -14.06
N VAL A 258 2.19 -14.76 -14.00
CA VAL A 258 1.05 -15.62 -14.37
C VAL A 258 0.32 -15.14 -15.63
N GLY A 259 0.95 -14.25 -16.41
CA GLY A 259 0.53 -13.87 -17.76
C GLY A 259 -0.23 -12.55 -17.86
N ALA A 260 -0.28 -11.72 -16.82
CA ALA A 260 -0.70 -10.33 -16.98
C ALA A 260 0.32 -9.60 -17.88
N ASP A 261 -0.16 -8.85 -18.86
CA ASP A 261 0.70 -8.13 -19.79
C ASP A 261 1.32 -6.88 -19.18
N LEU A 262 0.63 -6.26 -18.23
CA LEU A 262 1.03 -5.01 -17.60
C LEU A 262 0.52 -4.96 -16.17
N MET A 263 1.33 -4.47 -15.28
CA MET A 263 0.91 -4.09 -13.93
C MET A 263 1.56 -2.78 -13.50
N ALA A 264 0.90 -2.06 -12.60
CA ALA A 264 1.40 -0.78 -12.12
C ALA A 264 1.07 -0.58 -10.63
N GLY A 265 1.87 0.26 -9.97
CA GLY A 265 1.69 0.58 -8.56
C GLY A 265 2.48 1.81 -8.13
N SER A 266 2.36 2.14 -6.85
CA SER A 266 2.95 3.33 -6.21
C SER A 266 4.17 2.96 -5.37
N LEU A 267 5.26 3.73 -5.48
CA LEU A 267 6.47 3.49 -4.68
C LEU A 267 6.30 3.88 -3.20
N ILE A 268 5.37 4.77 -2.87
CA ILE A 268 5.08 5.11 -1.46
C ILE A 268 4.21 4.07 -0.74
N LYS A 269 3.98 2.92 -1.38
CA LYS A 269 3.31 1.73 -0.85
C LYS A 269 4.31 0.58 -0.69
N ASN A 270 3.86 -0.67 -0.86
CA ASN A 270 4.71 -1.86 -0.70
C ASN A 270 6.05 -1.80 -1.46
N PRO A 271 6.10 -1.38 -2.76
CA PRO A 271 7.28 -1.59 -3.60
C PRO A 271 8.57 -0.95 -3.13
N CYS A 272 8.51 0.05 -2.27
CA CYS A 272 9.70 0.74 -1.78
C CYS A 272 9.75 0.88 -0.25
N GLY A 273 8.98 0.05 0.49
CA GLY A 273 9.12 -0.17 1.92
C GLY A 273 9.06 1.09 2.80
N GLY A 274 8.32 2.13 2.40
CA GLY A 274 8.19 3.39 3.14
C GLY A 274 9.39 4.34 2.99
N ILE A 275 10.36 4.06 2.12
CA ILE A 275 11.58 4.87 1.97
C ILE A 275 11.47 5.84 0.77
N ALA A 276 10.76 5.47 -0.31
CA ALA A 276 10.63 6.35 -1.46
C ALA A 276 9.89 7.64 -1.11
N PRO A 277 10.44 8.82 -1.45
CA PRO A 277 9.76 10.09 -1.20
C PRO A 277 8.53 10.32 -2.08
N THR A 278 8.49 9.66 -3.24
CA THR A 278 7.42 9.70 -4.24
C THR A 278 7.69 8.64 -5.29
N GLY A 279 6.81 8.49 -6.26
CA GLY A 279 7.07 7.68 -7.43
C GLY A 279 6.08 6.55 -7.67
N GLY A 280 6.35 5.82 -8.76
CA GLY A 280 5.58 4.67 -9.18
C GLY A 280 6.41 3.72 -10.04
N TYR A 281 5.84 2.57 -10.31
CA TYR A 281 6.40 1.61 -11.25
C TYR A 281 5.33 1.09 -12.21
N ILE A 282 5.74 0.75 -13.42
CA ILE A 282 4.99 -0.02 -14.39
C ILE A 282 5.89 -1.18 -14.80
N ALA A 283 5.37 -2.41 -14.79
CA ALA A 283 6.12 -3.61 -15.16
C ALA A 283 5.27 -4.52 -16.06
N GLY A 284 5.90 -5.19 -17.02
CA GLY A 284 5.19 -6.07 -17.95
C GLY A 284 5.96 -6.31 -19.24
N ARG A 285 5.21 -6.44 -20.34
CA ARG A 285 5.77 -6.64 -21.67
C ARG A 285 6.56 -5.41 -22.12
N ARG A 286 7.70 -5.64 -22.75
CA ARG A 286 8.64 -4.59 -23.17
C ARG A 286 8.03 -3.57 -24.12
N ASP A 287 7.23 -4.00 -25.09
CA ASP A 287 6.56 -3.11 -26.05
C ASP A 287 5.57 -2.15 -25.38
N LEU A 288 4.90 -2.61 -24.33
CA LEU A 288 3.98 -1.81 -23.54
C LEU A 288 4.72 -0.86 -22.61
N ILE A 289 5.82 -1.31 -22.02
CA ILE A 289 6.69 -0.46 -21.16
C ILE A 289 7.28 0.68 -21.96
N GLU A 290 7.73 0.44 -23.20
CA GLU A 290 8.23 1.49 -24.08
C GLU A 290 7.12 2.53 -24.39
N SER A 291 5.91 2.06 -24.69
CA SER A 291 4.76 2.94 -24.91
C SER A 291 4.42 3.80 -23.69
N CYS A 292 4.52 3.23 -22.48
CA CYS A 292 4.36 3.96 -21.22
C CYS A 292 5.48 4.98 -21.00
N ALA A 293 6.72 4.65 -21.36
CA ALA A 293 7.84 5.57 -21.25
C ALA A 293 7.66 6.81 -22.18
N TYR A 294 7.15 6.61 -23.41
CA TYR A 294 6.79 7.72 -24.30
C TYR A 294 5.66 8.56 -23.73
N ARG A 295 4.74 7.99 -22.98
CA ARG A 295 3.66 8.75 -22.35
C ARG A 295 4.14 9.51 -21.12
N LEU A 296 5.05 8.94 -20.34
CA LEU A 296 5.61 9.59 -19.15
C LEU A 296 6.48 10.78 -19.49
N THR A 297 7.25 10.67 -20.56
CA THR A 297 8.19 11.69 -21.06
C THR A 297 7.70 12.25 -22.40
N THR A 298 8.37 11.91 -23.50
CA THR A 298 7.95 12.33 -24.84
C THR A 298 8.22 11.21 -25.86
N PRO A 299 7.37 11.08 -26.90
CA PRO A 299 7.67 10.21 -28.03
C PRO A 299 9.04 10.50 -28.62
N GLY A 300 9.79 9.47 -28.89
CA GLY A 300 11.14 9.54 -29.48
C GLY A 300 12.28 9.63 -28.46
N THR A 301 12.04 10.07 -27.21
CA THR A 301 13.05 10.04 -26.14
C THR A 301 12.75 8.96 -25.10
N GLY A 302 11.48 8.80 -24.73
CA GLY A 302 11.03 7.71 -23.85
C GLY A 302 11.85 7.60 -22.56
N ARG A 303 12.40 6.40 -22.33
CA ARG A 303 13.18 6.05 -21.14
C ARG A 303 14.60 6.61 -21.13
N GLU A 304 15.10 7.14 -22.27
CA GLU A 304 16.47 7.65 -22.38
C GLU A 304 16.69 8.94 -21.58
N ILE A 305 15.63 9.64 -21.23
CA ILE A 305 15.64 10.87 -20.44
C ILE A 305 14.96 10.69 -19.08
N GLY A 306 15.25 11.64 -18.19
CA GLY A 306 14.74 11.67 -16.83
C GLY A 306 15.87 11.53 -15.82
N CYS A 307 16.38 12.67 -15.34
CA CYS A 307 17.42 12.70 -14.31
C CYS A 307 16.85 12.18 -12.97
N THR A 308 17.69 11.63 -12.11
CA THR A 308 17.28 11.01 -10.84
C THR A 308 17.40 11.94 -9.63
N LEU A 309 18.07 13.10 -9.77
CA LEU A 309 18.18 14.15 -8.74
C LEU A 309 18.66 13.63 -7.36
N GLY A 310 19.37 12.51 -7.31
CA GLY A 310 19.88 11.91 -6.09
C GLY A 310 18.93 10.91 -5.39
N ASN A 311 17.75 10.64 -5.95
CA ASN A 311 16.79 9.69 -5.34
C ASN A 311 17.19 8.21 -5.48
N ASN A 312 18.15 7.89 -6.35
CA ASN A 312 18.52 6.49 -6.65
C ASN A 312 18.86 5.69 -5.39
N ARG A 313 19.67 6.22 -4.48
CA ARG A 313 20.07 5.52 -3.27
C ARG A 313 18.85 5.12 -2.41
N GLU A 314 17.91 6.03 -2.24
CA GLU A 314 16.69 5.77 -1.47
C GLU A 314 15.79 4.76 -2.19
N LEU A 315 15.64 4.88 -3.51
CA LEU A 315 14.85 3.95 -4.30
C LEU A 315 15.44 2.53 -4.26
N PHE A 316 16.75 2.35 -4.44
CA PHE A 316 17.39 1.04 -4.32
C PHE A 316 17.26 0.48 -2.90
N MET A 317 17.51 1.29 -1.88
CA MET A 317 17.41 0.85 -0.48
C MET A 317 15.97 0.45 -0.14
N GLY A 318 15.00 1.27 -0.52
CA GLY A 318 13.59 1.00 -0.31
C GLY A 318 13.12 -0.27 -1.03
N THR A 319 13.51 -0.44 -2.29
CA THR A 319 13.22 -1.63 -3.10
C THR A 319 13.81 -2.89 -2.42
N PHE A 320 15.05 -2.81 -1.94
CA PHE A 320 15.69 -3.93 -1.25
C PHE A 320 14.94 -4.34 0.03
N HIS A 321 14.45 -3.38 0.80
CA HIS A 321 13.71 -3.63 2.04
C HIS A 321 12.23 -3.98 1.83
N ALA A 322 11.67 -3.70 0.67
CA ALA A 322 10.23 -3.81 0.39
C ALA A 322 9.62 -5.18 0.75
N PRO A 323 10.22 -6.34 0.41
CA PRO A 323 9.66 -7.64 0.78
C PRO A 323 9.58 -7.84 2.29
N ASN A 324 10.61 -7.37 3.04
CA ASN A 324 10.62 -7.46 4.49
C ASN A 324 9.52 -6.59 5.10
N VAL A 325 9.43 -5.33 4.68
CA VAL A 325 8.43 -4.38 5.20
C VAL A 325 7.01 -4.83 4.87
N THR A 326 6.77 -5.35 3.67
CA THR A 326 5.46 -5.92 3.31
C THR A 326 5.07 -7.09 4.21
N GLY A 327 6.01 -7.98 4.53
CA GLY A 327 5.78 -9.07 5.49
C GLY A 327 5.43 -8.56 6.88
N GLU A 328 6.09 -7.52 7.37
CA GLU A 328 5.80 -6.90 8.67
C GLU A 328 4.41 -6.22 8.68
N ALA A 329 4.03 -5.56 7.59
CA ALA A 329 2.69 -5.00 7.41
C ALA A 329 1.60 -6.09 7.42
N LEU A 330 1.84 -7.22 6.77
CA LEU A 330 0.93 -8.38 6.80
C LEU A 330 0.80 -8.97 8.20
N LYS A 331 1.90 -9.10 8.95
CA LYS A 331 1.86 -9.56 10.35
C LYS A 331 1.04 -8.61 11.21
N THR A 332 1.20 -7.30 11.01
CA THR A 332 0.40 -6.26 11.68
C THR A 332 -1.09 -6.42 11.38
N ALA A 333 -1.45 -6.64 10.11
CA ALA A 333 -2.83 -6.85 9.69
C ALA A 333 -3.44 -8.11 10.32
N VAL A 334 -2.71 -9.24 10.31
CA VAL A 334 -3.16 -10.51 10.92
C VAL A 334 -3.33 -10.38 12.42
N PHE A 335 -2.39 -9.75 13.12
CA PHE A 335 -2.50 -9.48 14.55
C PHE A 335 -3.71 -8.60 14.86
N THR A 336 -3.91 -7.52 14.12
CA THR A 336 -5.07 -6.62 14.30
C THR A 336 -6.38 -7.35 14.08
N ALA A 337 -6.46 -8.21 13.06
CA ALA A 337 -7.65 -9.05 12.84
C ALA A 337 -7.93 -9.96 14.03
N ALA A 338 -6.91 -10.67 14.54
CA ALA A 338 -7.06 -11.56 15.69
C ALA A 338 -7.49 -10.81 16.98
N LEU A 339 -6.92 -9.61 17.20
CA LEU A 339 -7.22 -8.77 18.36
C LEU A 339 -8.67 -8.27 18.33
N PHE A 340 -9.11 -7.67 17.21
CA PHE A 340 -10.44 -7.07 17.13
C PHE A 340 -11.54 -8.12 16.95
N GLU A 341 -11.26 -9.25 16.29
CA GLU A 341 -12.16 -10.41 16.31
C GLU A 341 -12.33 -10.96 17.74
N GLY A 342 -11.24 -10.96 18.55
CA GLY A 342 -11.30 -11.33 19.96
C GLY A 342 -12.20 -10.42 20.79
N PHE A 343 -12.32 -9.16 20.43
CA PHE A 343 -13.26 -8.20 21.03
C PHE A 343 -14.69 -8.28 20.46
N GLY A 344 -14.95 -9.18 19.49
CA GLY A 344 -16.25 -9.38 18.88
C GLY A 344 -16.61 -8.41 17.76
N PHE A 345 -15.61 -7.75 17.14
CA PHE A 345 -15.83 -6.97 15.93
C PHE A 345 -15.71 -7.84 14.68
N ASP A 346 -16.46 -7.48 13.64
CA ASP A 346 -16.33 -8.09 12.34
C ASP A 346 -15.08 -7.55 11.64
N VAL A 347 -14.22 -8.45 11.16
CA VAL A 347 -12.96 -8.11 10.50
C VAL A 347 -12.88 -8.79 9.14
N THR A 348 -12.24 -8.13 8.17
CA THR A 348 -12.08 -8.69 6.82
C THR A 348 -10.71 -8.30 6.24
N PRO A 349 -9.84 -9.27 5.86
CA PRO A 349 -9.96 -10.72 6.11
C PRO A 349 -9.87 -11.05 7.60
N ARG A 350 -10.33 -12.22 7.99
CA ARG A 350 -10.05 -12.79 9.31
C ARG A 350 -8.56 -13.11 9.43
N TYR A 351 -8.08 -13.30 10.67
CA TYR A 351 -6.66 -13.60 10.92
C TYR A 351 -6.20 -14.92 10.27
N ASP A 352 -7.10 -15.87 10.05
CA ASP A 352 -6.85 -17.21 9.48
C ASP A 352 -7.16 -17.32 7.98
N GLU A 353 -7.66 -16.27 7.35
CA GLU A 353 -7.97 -16.23 5.91
C GLU A 353 -6.77 -15.86 5.05
N PRO A 354 -6.75 -16.34 3.78
CA PRO A 354 -5.74 -15.91 2.81
C PRO A 354 -5.78 -14.40 2.58
N ARG A 355 -4.61 -13.83 2.28
CA ARG A 355 -4.45 -12.40 1.99
C ARG A 355 -3.77 -12.18 0.65
N ALA A 356 -4.25 -11.20 -0.10
CA ALA A 356 -3.68 -10.80 -1.38
C ALA A 356 -3.32 -9.31 -1.42
N ASP A 357 -3.60 -8.58 -0.34
CA ASP A 357 -3.15 -7.21 -0.05
C ASP A 357 -2.80 -7.06 1.45
N ILE A 358 -2.30 -5.89 1.83
CA ILE A 358 -1.93 -5.57 3.23
C ILE A 358 -3.07 -4.91 4.02
N ILE A 359 -4.25 -4.75 3.44
CA ILE A 359 -5.35 -4.00 4.04
C ILE A 359 -6.10 -4.88 5.04
N GLN A 360 -6.37 -4.31 6.23
CA GLN A 360 -7.22 -4.90 7.25
C GLN A 360 -8.42 -3.99 7.48
N ALA A 361 -9.62 -4.46 7.13
CA ALA A 361 -10.86 -3.81 7.50
C ALA A 361 -11.32 -4.27 8.89
N VAL A 362 -11.74 -3.31 9.73
CA VAL A 362 -12.37 -3.54 11.03
C VAL A 362 -13.68 -2.76 11.05
N GLN A 363 -14.81 -3.45 11.22
CA GLN A 363 -16.13 -2.83 11.24
C GLN A 363 -16.45 -2.40 12.68
N LEU A 364 -16.40 -1.10 12.93
CA LEU A 364 -16.57 -0.52 14.27
C LEU A 364 -18.05 -0.27 14.63
N ARG A 365 -18.96 -0.40 13.68
CA ARG A 365 -20.42 -0.33 13.83
C ARG A 365 -20.98 1.06 14.17
N GLU A 366 -20.18 1.93 14.81
CA GLU A 366 -20.57 3.26 15.27
C GLU A 366 -19.54 4.28 14.88
N ARG A 367 -20.01 5.51 14.59
CA ARG A 367 -19.15 6.63 14.18
C ARG A 367 -18.10 6.98 15.24
N GLU A 368 -18.51 7.04 16.50
CA GLU A 368 -17.64 7.42 17.62
C GLU A 368 -16.60 6.34 17.92
N ALA A 369 -16.98 5.06 17.79
CA ALA A 369 -16.05 3.94 17.92
C ALA A 369 -14.98 3.98 16.80
N LEU A 370 -15.42 4.29 15.57
CA LEU A 370 -14.52 4.48 14.43
C LEU A 370 -13.52 5.62 14.68
N CYS A 371 -13.99 6.78 15.17
CA CYS A 371 -13.12 7.89 15.51
C CYS A 371 -12.13 7.53 16.64
N ALA A 372 -12.57 6.79 17.66
CA ALA A 372 -11.71 6.34 18.76
C ALA A 372 -10.62 5.38 18.26
N PHE A 373 -10.96 4.44 17.37
CA PHE A 373 -9.99 3.55 16.73
C PHE A 373 -8.92 4.33 15.96
N ILE A 374 -9.33 5.24 15.07
CA ILE A 374 -8.41 6.05 14.25
C ILE A 374 -7.49 6.90 15.11
N ARG A 375 -8.01 7.53 16.16
CA ARG A 375 -7.20 8.31 17.11
C ARG A 375 -6.16 7.46 17.82
N GLY A 376 -6.49 6.23 18.17
CA GLY A 376 -5.55 5.27 18.77
C GLY A 376 -4.45 4.84 17.79
N ILE A 377 -4.78 4.58 16.53
CA ILE A 377 -3.77 4.32 15.48
C ILE A 377 -2.83 5.53 15.32
N GLN A 378 -3.36 6.77 15.30
CA GLN A 378 -2.54 7.99 15.21
C GLN A 378 -1.58 8.14 16.40
N GLN A 379 -2.02 7.80 17.60
CA GLN A 379 -1.16 7.80 18.78
C GLN A 379 0.01 6.81 18.69
N GLY A 380 -0.16 5.72 17.93
CA GLY A 380 0.87 4.72 17.66
C GLY A 380 1.83 5.08 16.52
N ALA A 381 1.61 6.18 15.83
CA ALA A 381 2.48 6.61 14.74
C ALA A 381 3.78 7.26 15.29
N PRO A 382 4.93 7.09 14.60
CA PRO A 382 6.19 7.71 15.05
C PRO A 382 6.22 9.22 14.78
N VAL A 383 5.43 9.71 13.85
CA VAL A 383 5.33 11.11 13.45
C VAL A 383 3.94 11.61 13.81
N ASP A 384 3.84 12.84 14.33
CA ASP A 384 2.59 13.51 14.69
C ASP A 384 1.67 12.68 15.63
N SER A 385 2.24 11.82 16.49
CA SER A 385 1.48 11.01 17.45
C SER A 385 0.61 11.84 18.41
N PHE A 386 0.95 13.11 18.62
CA PHE A 386 0.22 14.06 19.46
C PHE A 386 -0.98 14.71 18.77
N VAL A 387 -1.11 14.55 17.45
CA VAL A 387 -2.24 15.08 16.68
C VAL A 387 -3.49 14.24 16.95
N VAL A 388 -4.61 14.91 17.15
CA VAL A 388 -5.92 14.26 17.29
C VAL A 388 -6.66 14.39 15.95
N PRO A 389 -6.81 13.31 15.19
CA PRO A 389 -7.54 13.34 13.93
C PRO A 389 -9.02 13.73 14.14
N GLU A 390 -9.53 14.56 13.24
CA GLU A 390 -10.93 14.96 13.20
C GLU A 390 -11.53 14.68 11.81
N PRO A 391 -12.79 14.26 11.75
CA PRO A 391 -13.49 14.08 10.47
C PRO A 391 -13.49 15.37 9.67
N SER A 392 -13.18 15.26 8.37
CA SER A 392 -13.18 16.41 7.45
C SER A 392 -13.55 15.98 6.03
N PRO A 393 -14.12 16.90 5.23
CA PRO A 393 -14.36 16.66 3.82
C PRO A 393 -13.07 16.38 3.07
N MET A 394 -13.07 15.38 2.21
CA MET A 394 -11.93 15.00 1.38
C MET A 394 -12.34 15.02 -0.11
N PRO A 395 -11.49 15.58 -1.01
CA PRO A 395 -11.74 15.52 -2.45
C PRO A 395 -11.92 14.09 -2.95
N GLY A 396 -13.01 13.83 -3.69
CA GLY A 396 -13.32 12.51 -4.23
C GLY A 396 -14.17 11.62 -3.33
N TYR A 397 -14.58 12.09 -2.15
CA TYR A 397 -15.48 11.38 -1.22
C TYR A 397 -16.81 12.09 -1.09
N ASP A 398 -17.87 11.32 -0.89
CA ASP A 398 -19.26 11.79 -0.68
C ASP A 398 -19.63 11.95 0.80
N CYS A 399 -18.69 11.67 1.71
CA CYS A 399 -18.84 11.81 3.15
C CYS A 399 -17.52 12.29 3.76
N ASP A 400 -17.58 12.77 5.00
CA ASP A 400 -16.37 13.08 5.77
C ASP A 400 -15.52 11.84 5.93
N VAL A 401 -14.19 12.03 6.00
CA VAL A 401 -13.21 10.98 6.25
C VAL A 401 -12.40 11.37 7.48
N ILE A 402 -12.15 10.42 8.37
CA ILE A 402 -11.14 10.54 9.42
C ILE A 402 -9.97 9.63 9.09
N MET A 403 -8.73 10.14 9.19
CA MET A 403 -7.52 9.42 8.80
C MET A 403 -6.46 9.48 9.91
N ALA A 404 -5.78 8.36 10.11
CA ALA A 404 -4.52 8.29 10.84
C ALA A 404 -3.38 8.08 9.83
N SER A 405 -2.42 9.01 9.82
CA SER A 405 -1.32 8.99 8.85
C SER A 405 -0.07 9.72 9.38
N GLY A 406 0.45 9.24 10.52
CA GLY A 406 1.72 9.76 11.07
C GLY A 406 2.91 9.05 10.44
N SER A 407 3.32 9.46 9.25
CA SER A 407 4.34 8.80 8.43
C SER A 407 5.52 9.72 8.08
N PHE A 408 6.70 9.15 7.83
CA PHE A 408 7.89 9.88 7.37
C PHE A 408 7.73 10.36 5.92
N THR A 409 7.02 9.59 5.09
CA THR A 409 6.62 10.01 3.75
C THR A 409 5.13 10.31 3.75
N PHE A 410 4.73 11.54 3.48
CA PHE A 410 3.33 11.97 3.51
C PHE A 410 2.46 11.11 2.60
N GLY A 411 1.43 10.48 3.17
CA GLY A 411 0.52 9.59 2.47
C GLY A 411 1.06 8.18 2.21
N SER A 412 2.21 7.82 2.80
CA SER A 412 2.75 6.45 2.73
C SER A 412 1.89 5.49 3.54
N SER A 413 1.17 4.63 2.84
CA SER A 413 0.29 3.65 3.47
C SER A 413 0.97 2.34 3.88
N ILE A 414 2.23 2.13 3.50
CA ILE A 414 3.04 1.00 4.01
C ILE A 414 3.59 1.28 5.41
N GLU A 415 3.72 2.54 5.79
CA GLU A 415 3.86 2.93 7.18
C GLU A 415 2.51 2.72 7.89
N LEU A 416 2.41 2.80 9.18
CA LEU A 416 1.13 2.56 9.85
C LEU A 416 0.13 3.67 9.52
N SER A 417 -0.99 3.31 8.91
CA SER A 417 -2.08 4.24 8.57
C SER A 417 -3.45 3.57 8.66
N ALA A 418 -4.50 4.36 8.78
CA ALA A 418 -5.87 3.90 8.72
C ALA A 418 -6.77 4.99 8.15
N ASP A 419 -7.61 4.60 7.19
CA ASP A 419 -8.58 5.46 6.53
C ASP A 419 -9.99 5.04 6.93
N ALA A 420 -10.86 6.00 7.22
CA ALA A 420 -12.21 5.71 7.70
C ALA A 420 -13.23 6.72 7.16
N PRO A 421 -13.87 6.46 6.00
CA PRO A 421 -15.04 7.18 5.57
C PRO A 421 -16.19 7.03 6.58
N LEU A 422 -16.81 8.14 6.98
CA LEU A 422 -17.86 8.17 8.00
C LEU A 422 -19.22 7.81 7.41
N ARG A 423 -19.34 6.58 6.97
CA ARG A 423 -20.57 5.96 6.46
C ARG A 423 -20.68 4.51 6.92
N GLU A 424 -21.89 3.96 6.96
CA GLU A 424 -22.08 2.55 7.28
C GLU A 424 -21.29 1.64 6.33
N PRO A 425 -20.72 0.54 6.86
CA PRO A 425 -20.85 -0.02 8.22
C PRO A 425 -19.86 0.57 9.25
N PHE A 426 -19.37 1.80 9.06
CA PHE A 426 -18.37 2.45 9.93
C PHE A 426 -17.11 1.59 10.10
N ALA A 427 -16.52 1.21 8.99
CA ALA A 427 -15.31 0.42 8.94
C ALA A 427 -14.05 1.30 8.84
N ALA A 428 -12.99 0.88 9.50
CA ALA A 428 -11.65 1.40 9.31
C ALA A 428 -10.86 0.47 8.38
N TRP A 429 -10.17 1.01 7.40
CA TRP A 429 -9.22 0.29 6.56
C TRP A 429 -7.80 0.62 7.02
N MET A 430 -7.26 -0.26 7.89
CA MET A 430 -5.90 -0.15 8.40
C MET A 430 -4.93 -0.82 7.45
N GLN A 431 -3.75 -0.25 7.31
CA GLN A 431 -2.69 -0.74 6.43
C GLN A 431 -1.31 -0.38 6.95
N GLY A 432 -0.31 -1.17 6.56
CA GLY A 432 1.08 -0.87 6.85
C GLY A 432 1.56 -1.30 8.23
N GLY A 433 2.69 -0.73 8.58
CA GLY A 433 3.51 -1.06 9.72
C GLY A 433 4.87 -1.52 9.21
N VAL A 434 5.84 -0.59 9.13
CA VAL A 434 7.21 -0.87 8.60
C VAL A 434 7.95 -1.94 9.41
N ASN A 435 7.52 -2.18 10.64
CA ASN A 435 7.91 -3.34 11.45
C ASN A 435 6.72 -3.78 12.32
N PHE A 436 6.64 -5.06 12.58
CA PHE A 436 5.54 -5.67 13.32
C PHE A 436 5.37 -5.09 14.73
N ASN A 437 6.48 -4.83 15.43
CA ASN A 437 6.42 -4.35 16.82
C ASN A 437 5.75 -2.97 16.92
N SER A 438 6.06 -2.05 16.01
CA SER A 438 5.39 -0.74 15.93
C SER A 438 3.92 -0.87 15.52
N GLY A 439 3.63 -1.68 14.50
CA GLY A 439 2.27 -1.90 14.04
C GLY A 439 1.38 -2.56 15.09
N ARG A 440 1.94 -3.55 15.81
CA ARG A 440 1.31 -4.20 16.97
C ARG A 440 0.96 -3.18 18.06
N LEU A 441 1.91 -2.31 18.43
CA LEU A 441 1.67 -1.27 19.41
C LEU A 441 0.55 -0.31 18.97
N GLY A 442 0.54 0.08 17.68
CA GLY A 442 -0.52 0.93 17.12
C GLY A 442 -1.91 0.30 17.25
N ALA A 443 -2.04 -1.00 16.95
CA ALA A 443 -3.30 -1.73 17.12
C ALA A 443 -3.73 -1.85 18.60
N ILE A 444 -2.77 -2.04 19.52
CA ILE A 444 -3.03 -2.05 20.97
C ILE A 444 -3.51 -0.67 21.43
N LEU A 445 -2.90 0.42 20.95
CA LEU A 445 -3.31 1.79 21.29
C LEU A 445 -4.68 2.13 20.71
N ALA A 446 -5.03 1.57 19.55
CA ALA A 446 -6.41 1.68 19.02
C ALA A 446 -7.42 1.00 19.96
N ALA A 447 -7.12 -0.21 20.44
CA ALA A 447 -7.95 -0.89 21.43
C ALA A 447 -8.04 -0.10 22.76
N GLN A 448 -6.92 0.44 23.26
CA GLN A 448 -6.90 1.27 24.46
C GLN A 448 -7.74 2.53 24.29
N SER A 449 -7.63 3.21 23.15
CA SER A 449 -8.43 4.40 22.83
C SER A 449 -9.94 4.08 22.83
N MET A 450 -10.33 2.93 22.27
CA MET A 450 -11.72 2.47 22.26
C MET A 450 -12.19 2.08 23.67
N LEU A 451 -11.35 1.46 24.51
CA LEU A 451 -11.66 1.17 25.90
C LEU A 451 -11.92 2.45 26.69
N ASN A 452 -11.04 3.45 26.55
CA ASN A 452 -11.18 4.76 27.22
C ASN A 452 -12.46 5.49 26.79
N ALA A 453 -12.91 5.29 25.57
CA ALA A 453 -14.12 5.87 25.02
C ALA A 453 -15.41 5.05 25.32
N GLY A 454 -15.28 3.89 25.99
CA GLY A 454 -16.42 3.05 26.41
C GLY A 454 -16.96 2.11 25.32
N PHE A 455 -16.22 1.89 24.22
CA PHE A 455 -16.61 1.00 23.12
C PHE A 455 -16.02 -0.42 23.23
N LEU A 456 -15.21 -0.70 24.24
CA LEU A 456 -14.76 -2.04 24.61
C LEU A 456 -15.20 -2.38 26.04
N ASN A 457 -15.83 -3.55 26.21
CA ASN A 457 -16.15 -4.15 27.50
C ASN A 457 -15.22 -5.35 27.72
N LEU A 458 -14.17 -5.21 28.53
CA LEU A 458 -13.15 -6.22 28.82
C LEU A 458 -13.28 -6.79 30.22
#